data_0b8262a8ca613ae7cf7a61eb64298d0e
#
_entry.id   0b8262a8ca613ae7cf7a61eb64298d0e
#
_cell.length_a   1.000
_cell.length_b   1.000
_cell.length_c   1.000
_cell.angle_alpha   90.00
_cell.angle_beta   90.00
_cell.angle_gamma   90.00
#
_symmetry.space_group_name_H-M   'P 1'
#
loop_
_entity.id
_entity.type
_entity.pdbx_description
1 polymer ?
#
loop_
_entity_poly.entity_id
_entity_poly.type
_entity_poly.pdbx_seq_one_letter_code
_entity_poly.pdbx_strand_id
1 'polypeptide(L)'
;IQCNKIEFNILCADYTLFPQLLMPSFDNATLVNAETFNRMISKTVFAVSTDVNRPVLTGVCWKIMEKVNLMAATDGRKVAEIIVPNTAASVTESGEENIDESIFDDPYSGQLLEKIIPVKTLNFLQKIHDPAVKEMKVIFERNNIIFGYADYLVVSNIIDHNYPEYEKAFLAELPNHLILDKETLMQSIRKIALLAPEDSGRVKFDVDKDHFEISTVNKETGEAKEFIDKYEYNGV
;
A
#
# COMPACT_ATOMS: atom_id res chain seq x y z
N ILE A 1 -37.07 20.53 -8.92
CA ILE A 1 -37.36 19.63 -7.79
C ILE A 1 -38.32 20.37 -6.87
N GLN A 2 -39.46 19.76 -6.58
CA GLN A 2 -40.47 20.36 -5.70
C GLN A 2 -40.74 19.36 -4.55
N CYS A 3 -40.74 19.87 -3.33
CA CYS A 3 -41.12 19.11 -2.14
C CYS A 3 -41.91 20.04 -1.21
N ASN A 4 -43.21 19.72 -1.00
CA ASN A 4 -44.15 20.54 -0.24
C ASN A 4 -44.18 22.00 -0.77
N LYS A 5 -43.72 22.96 0.06
CA LYS A 5 -43.66 24.39 -0.26
C LYS A 5 -42.30 24.85 -0.73
N ILE A 6 -41.34 23.93 -0.95
CA ILE A 6 -39.98 24.24 -1.37
C ILE A 6 -39.82 23.85 -2.84
N GLU A 7 -39.34 24.78 -3.65
CA GLU A 7 -39.05 24.58 -5.07
C GLU A 7 -37.56 24.91 -5.34
N PHE A 8 -36.87 24.00 -6.03
CA PHE A 8 -35.50 24.19 -6.50
C PHE A 8 -35.47 24.08 -8.02
N ASN A 9 -34.93 25.08 -8.67
CA ASN A 9 -34.61 25.05 -10.09
C ASN A 9 -33.11 24.85 -10.22
N ILE A 10 -32.69 23.63 -10.61
CA ILE A 10 -31.30 23.24 -10.73
C ILE A 10 -30.96 23.07 -12.21
N LEU A 11 -29.91 23.76 -12.64
CA LEU A 11 -29.37 23.57 -13.99
C LEU A 11 -28.71 22.21 -14.05
N CYS A 12 -29.14 21.39 -14.99
CA CYS A 12 -28.55 20.08 -15.25
C CYS A 12 -27.69 20.10 -16.50
N ALA A 13 -26.60 19.34 -16.53
CA ALA A 13 -25.89 19.06 -17.76
C ALA A 13 -26.69 18.08 -18.62
N ASP A 14 -26.48 18.13 -19.93
CA ASP A 14 -27.09 17.18 -20.85
C ASP A 14 -26.57 15.77 -20.54
N TYR A 15 -27.49 14.82 -20.30
CA TYR A 15 -27.15 13.43 -19.97
C TYR A 15 -26.39 12.73 -21.10
N THR A 16 -26.51 13.19 -22.35
CA THR A 16 -25.77 12.63 -23.50
C THR A 16 -24.27 12.93 -23.44
N LEU A 17 -23.87 13.94 -22.63
CA LEU A 17 -22.47 14.26 -22.37
C LEU A 17 -21.83 13.38 -21.29
N PHE A 18 -22.63 12.58 -20.57
CA PHE A 18 -22.11 11.66 -19.60
C PHE A 18 -21.43 10.46 -20.31
N PRO A 19 -20.19 10.13 -19.98
CA PRO A 19 -19.48 9.02 -20.60
C PRO A 19 -20.25 7.71 -20.43
N GLN A 20 -20.50 7.02 -21.55
CA GLN A 20 -21.10 5.69 -21.50
C GLN A 20 -20.01 4.68 -21.12
N LEU A 21 -20.17 4.04 -19.98
CA LEU A 21 -19.36 2.89 -19.59
C LEU A 21 -19.94 1.65 -20.27
N LEU A 22 -19.18 1.07 -21.18
CA LEU A 22 -19.50 -0.26 -21.72
C LEU A 22 -19.32 -1.26 -20.60
N MET A 23 -20.34 -2.09 -20.35
CA MET A 23 -20.23 -3.16 -19.37
C MET A 23 -19.23 -4.20 -19.89
N PRO A 24 -18.12 -4.44 -19.20
CA PRO A 24 -17.14 -5.42 -19.64
C PRO A 24 -17.69 -6.85 -19.48
N SER A 25 -17.27 -7.77 -20.36
CA SER A 25 -17.43 -9.20 -20.09
C SER A 25 -16.34 -9.62 -19.10
N PHE A 26 -16.73 -10.35 -18.07
CA PHE A 26 -15.80 -10.91 -17.09
C PHE A 26 -15.39 -12.36 -17.41
N ASP A 27 -15.63 -12.85 -18.63
CA ASP A 27 -15.33 -14.24 -19.02
C ASP A 27 -13.83 -14.57 -18.91
N ASN A 28 -12.95 -13.59 -19.17
CA ASN A 28 -11.50 -13.72 -19.08
C ASN A 28 -10.90 -12.92 -17.91
N ALA A 29 -11.69 -12.65 -16.86
CA ALA A 29 -11.19 -11.92 -15.72
C ALA A 29 -10.26 -12.77 -14.86
N THR A 30 -9.21 -12.16 -14.36
CA THR A 30 -8.37 -12.76 -13.31
C THR A 30 -9.12 -12.71 -11.98
N LEU A 31 -9.20 -13.85 -11.31
CA LEU A 31 -9.76 -13.92 -9.95
C LEU A 31 -8.66 -13.59 -8.94
N VAL A 32 -8.98 -12.71 -8.03
CA VAL A 32 -8.07 -12.26 -6.95
C VAL A 32 -8.77 -12.42 -5.63
N ASN A 33 -8.07 -12.96 -4.62
CA ASN A 33 -8.60 -13.01 -3.26
C ASN A 33 -8.73 -11.58 -2.71
N ALA A 34 -9.95 -11.18 -2.36
CA ALA A 34 -10.28 -9.81 -1.99
C ALA A 34 -9.63 -9.37 -0.68
N GLU A 35 -9.52 -10.28 0.30
CA GLU A 35 -8.88 -10.01 1.59
C GLU A 35 -7.38 -9.80 1.42
N THR A 36 -6.72 -10.71 0.66
CA THR A 36 -5.29 -10.60 0.34
C THR A 36 -5.02 -9.30 -0.41
N PHE A 37 -5.84 -8.96 -1.40
CA PHE A 37 -5.68 -7.73 -2.17
C PHE A 37 -5.83 -6.48 -1.28
N ASN A 38 -6.83 -6.46 -0.40
CA ASN A 38 -7.03 -5.39 0.57
C ASN A 38 -5.84 -5.27 1.53
N ARG A 39 -5.27 -6.39 1.97
CA ARG A 39 -4.03 -6.41 2.76
C ARG A 39 -2.85 -5.82 1.98
N MET A 40 -2.69 -6.18 0.70
CA MET A 40 -1.63 -5.64 -0.16
C MET A 40 -1.75 -4.12 -0.29
N ILE A 41 -2.96 -3.60 -0.51
CA ILE A 41 -3.21 -2.16 -0.55
C ILE A 41 -2.81 -1.51 0.78
N SER A 42 -3.28 -2.04 1.92
CA SER A 42 -3.03 -1.45 3.24
C SER A 42 -1.54 -1.37 3.61
N LYS A 43 -0.73 -2.28 3.05
CA LYS A 43 0.72 -2.34 3.29
C LYS A 43 1.54 -1.45 2.36
N THR A 44 0.93 -0.81 1.36
CA THR A 44 1.66 -0.04 0.34
C THR A 44 1.19 1.39 0.16
N VAL A 45 -0.11 1.67 0.21
CA VAL A 45 -0.68 2.99 -0.13
C VAL A 45 -0.09 4.16 0.69
N PHE A 46 0.37 3.94 1.91
CA PHE A 46 0.96 4.99 2.74
C PHE A 46 2.34 5.46 2.24
N ALA A 47 2.97 4.69 1.36
CA ALA A 47 4.29 4.99 0.83
C ALA A 47 4.26 5.76 -0.50
N VAL A 48 3.09 5.98 -1.11
CA VAL A 48 2.97 6.77 -2.35
C VAL A 48 3.37 8.23 -2.14
N SER A 49 3.79 8.86 -3.23
CA SER A 49 4.06 10.31 -3.25
C SER A 49 2.76 11.11 -3.36
N THR A 50 2.73 12.27 -2.72
CA THR A 50 1.69 13.29 -2.92
C THR A 50 2.09 14.33 -3.97
N ASP A 51 3.31 14.25 -4.51
CA ASP A 51 3.84 15.17 -5.49
C ASP A 51 3.28 14.87 -6.89
N VAL A 52 2.39 15.73 -7.36
CA VAL A 52 1.75 15.61 -8.68
C VAL A 52 2.71 15.80 -9.85
N ASN A 53 3.90 16.37 -9.62
CA ASN A 53 4.93 16.50 -10.65
C ASN A 53 5.66 15.17 -10.92
N ARG A 54 5.46 14.18 -10.07
CA ARG A 54 5.96 12.82 -10.25
C ARG A 54 4.81 11.82 -10.31
N PRO A 55 3.98 11.83 -11.37
CA PRO A 55 2.75 11.05 -11.43
C PRO A 55 2.96 9.56 -11.17
N VAL A 56 4.05 8.99 -11.65
CA VAL A 56 4.38 7.57 -11.49
C VAL A 56 4.43 7.14 -10.02
N LEU A 57 4.88 8.04 -9.12
CA LEU A 57 4.98 7.76 -7.69
C LEU A 57 3.67 8.02 -6.92
N THR A 58 2.64 8.56 -7.58
CA THR A 58 1.32 8.76 -6.96
C THR A 58 0.43 7.53 -7.04
N GLY A 59 0.93 6.47 -7.64
CA GLY A 59 0.29 5.16 -7.74
C GLY A 59 1.08 4.07 -7.04
N VAL A 60 0.44 2.92 -6.90
CA VAL A 60 1.05 1.68 -6.42
C VAL A 60 1.34 0.80 -7.63
N CYS A 61 2.56 0.31 -7.72
CA CYS A 61 2.97 -0.67 -8.71
C CYS A 61 2.47 -2.05 -8.30
N TRP A 62 1.66 -2.68 -9.13
CA TRP A 62 1.24 -4.07 -8.96
C TRP A 62 1.88 -4.92 -10.05
N LYS A 63 2.70 -5.88 -9.62
CA LYS A 63 3.34 -6.86 -10.49
C LYS A 63 2.72 -8.24 -10.24
N ILE A 64 2.38 -8.93 -11.32
CA ILE A 64 2.00 -10.33 -11.30
C ILE A 64 3.18 -11.10 -11.88
N MET A 65 3.78 -11.93 -11.06
CA MET A 65 4.88 -12.80 -11.42
C MET A 65 4.37 -14.24 -11.61
N GLU A 66 5.21 -15.16 -12.05
CA GLU A 66 4.81 -16.56 -12.21
C GLU A 66 4.36 -17.22 -10.91
N LYS A 67 5.02 -16.93 -9.81
CA LYS A 67 4.77 -17.58 -8.51
C LYS A 67 4.11 -16.66 -7.48
N VAL A 68 4.29 -15.35 -7.59
CA VAL A 68 3.84 -14.39 -6.58
C VAL A 68 3.13 -13.20 -7.20
N ASN A 69 2.27 -12.55 -6.42
CA ASN A 69 1.77 -11.20 -6.63
C ASN A 69 2.53 -10.24 -5.73
N LEU A 70 2.87 -9.08 -6.25
CA LEU A 70 3.69 -8.12 -5.54
C LEU A 70 3.10 -6.72 -5.75
N MET A 71 2.95 -5.98 -4.64
CA MET A 71 2.64 -4.56 -4.69
C MET A 71 3.74 -3.76 -4.03
N ALA A 72 4.12 -2.65 -4.67
CA ALA A 72 5.11 -1.73 -4.14
C ALA A 72 4.71 -0.27 -4.33
N ALA A 73 5.11 0.56 -3.37
CA ALA A 73 4.93 2.00 -3.44
C ALA A 73 6.15 2.72 -2.88
N THR A 74 6.48 3.87 -3.48
CA THR A 74 7.57 4.72 -3.00
C THR A 74 7.28 6.20 -3.30
N ASP A 75 7.77 7.09 -2.45
CA ASP A 75 7.83 8.53 -2.69
C ASP A 75 9.25 9.02 -3.02
N GLY A 76 10.20 8.08 -3.14
CA GLY A 76 11.63 8.32 -3.35
C GLY A 76 12.43 8.51 -2.06
N ARG A 77 11.78 8.46 -0.88
CA ARG A 77 12.43 8.51 0.45
C ARG A 77 12.15 7.28 1.29
N LYS A 78 10.97 6.70 1.11
CA LYS A 78 10.56 5.44 1.71
C LYS A 78 10.04 4.51 0.63
N VAL A 79 10.12 3.23 0.85
CA VAL A 79 9.54 2.19 0.01
C VAL A 79 8.79 1.20 0.89
N ALA A 80 7.65 0.75 0.40
CA ALA A 80 6.90 -0.34 1.01
C ALA A 80 6.58 -1.37 -0.07
N GLU A 81 6.84 -2.62 0.23
CA GLU A 81 6.55 -3.74 -0.63
C GLU A 81 5.84 -4.85 0.15
N ILE A 82 4.97 -5.54 -0.51
CA ILE A 82 4.37 -6.78 -0.04
C ILE A 82 4.38 -7.80 -1.16
N ILE A 83 4.80 -9.01 -0.82
CA ILE A 83 4.85 -10.17 -1.71
C ILE A 83 3.90 -11.22 -1.16
N VAL A 84 3.04 -11.76 -2.01
CA VAL A 84 2.09 -12.82 -1.65
C VAL A 84 2.10 -13.92 -2.72
N PRO A 85 1.93 -15.20 -2.36
CA PRO A 85 1.83 -16.29 -3.31
C PRO A 85 0.65 -16.10 -4.29
N ASN A 86 0.80 -16.55 -5.54
CA ASN A 86 -0.30 -16.57 -6.53
C ASN A 86 -1.35 -17.61 -6.21
N THR A 87 -0.92 -18.74 -5.66
CA THR A 87 -1.84 -19.79 -5.22
C THR A 87 -2.51 -19.33 -3.94
N ALA A 88 -3.82 -19.42 -3.87
CA ALA A 88 -4.51 -19.51 -2.59
C ALA A 88 -3.79 -20.61 -1.82
N ALA A 89 -3.09 -20.25 -0.73
CA ALA A 89 -2.44 -21.23 0.11
C ALA A 89 -3.47 -22.34 0.37
N SER A 90 -3.09 -23.59 0.09
CA SER A 90 -3.95 -24.71 0.43
C SER A 90 -4.07 -24.68 1.95
N VAL A 91 -5.19 -24.13 2.43
CA VAL A 91 -5.52 -24.17 3.86
C VAL A 91 -5.63 -25.64 4.20
N THR A 92 -4.65 -26.15 4.92
CA THR A 92 -4.78 -27.46 5.53
C THR A 92 -5.92 -27.43 6.54
N GLU A 93 -6.60 -28.54 6.77
CA GLU A 93 -7.69 -28.64 7.77
C GLU A 93 -7.29 -28.15 9.17
N SER A 94 -6.00 -27.96 9.44
CA SER A 94 -5.44 -27.40 10.67
C SER A 94 -5.38 -25.86 10.69
N GLY A 95 -5.74 -25.15 9.59
CA GLY A 95 -5.69 -23.69 9.53
C GLY A 95 -4.29 -23.09 9.36
N GLU A 96 -3.25 -23.90 9.21
CA GLU A 96 -1.89 -23.46 8.92
C GLU A 96 -1.68 -23.35 7.41
N GLU A 97 -1.28 -22.18 6.96
CA GLU A 97 -0.87 -21.94 5.58
C GLU A 97 0.50 -22.57 5.34
N ASN A 98 0.53 -23.72 4.70
CA ASN A 98 1.78 -24.36 4.29
C ASN A 98 2.29 -23.69 3.00
N ILE A 99 2.99 -22.59 3.15
CA ILE A 99 3.61 -21.85 2.04
C ILE A 99 5.00 -22.45 1.83
N ASP A 100 5.28 -22.89 0.62
CA ASP A 100 6.64 -23.26 0.22
C ASP A 100 7.49 -21.97 0.21
N GLU A 101 8.35 -21.82 1.21
CA GLU A 101 9.20 -20.64 1.39
C GLU A 101 10.13 -20.40 0.19
N SER A 102 10.45 -21.44 -0.59
CA SER A 102 11.29 -21.32 -1.80
C SER A 102 10.70 -20.41 -2.89
N ILE A 103 9.39 -20.12 -2.83
CA ILE A 103 8.77 -19.18 -3.76
C ILE A 103 9.27 -17.73 -3.58
N PHE A 104 9.82 -17.42 -2.41
CA PHE A 104 10.35 -16.09 -2.08
C PHE A 104 11.86 -15.97 -2.32
N ASP A 105 12.56 -17.03 -2.75
CA ASP A 105 14.00 -16.99 -3.01
C ASP A 105 14.35 -16.05 -4.18
N ASP A 106 13.47 -16.00 -5.21
CA ASP A 106 13.56 -15.05 -6.31
C ASP A 106 12.15 -14.54 -6.69
N PRO A 107 11.59 -13.62 -5.90
CA PRO A 107 10.23 -13.14 -6.09
C PRO A 107 10.06 -12.25 -7.33
N TYR A 108 11.16 -11.81 -7.95
CA TYR A 108 11.13 -10.91 -9.12
C TYR A 108 11.30 -11.65 -10.44
N SER A 109 11.39 -12.98 -10.43
CA SER A 109 11.50 -13.78 -11.66
C SER A 109 10.15 -13.97 -12.33
N GLY A 110 10.16 -14.10 -13.67
CA GLY A 110 8.97 -14.45 -14.45
C GLY A 110 7.87 -13.39 -14.40
N GLN A 111 8.19 -12.11 -14.61
CA GLN A 111 7.18 -11.05 -14.64
C GLN A 111 6.20 -11.24 -15.81
N LEU A 112 4.92 -11.38 -15.49
CA LEU A 112 3.83 -11.56 -16.45
C LEU A 112 3.12 -10.24 -16.74
N LEU A 113 2.95 -9.40 -15.74
CA LEU A 113 2.22 -8.14 -15.83
C LEU A 113 2.77 -7.11 -14.84
N GLU A 114 2.79 -5.84 -15.27
CA GLU A 114 3.03 -4.69 -14.39
C GLU A 114 2.01 -3.60 -14.69
N LYS A 115 1.36 -3.08 -13.65
CA LYS A 115 0.42 -1.96 -13.75
C LYS A 115 0.60 -1.01 -12.57
N ILE A 116 0.58 0.29 -12.84
CA ILE A 116 0.61 1.30 -11.80
C ILE A 116 -0.83 1.81 -11.61
N ILE A 117 -1.37 1.53 -10.43
CA ILE A 117 -2.77 1.84 -10.10
C ILE A 117 -2.78 3.13 -9.27
N PRO A 118 -3.55 4.15 -9.68
CA PRO A 118 -3.68 5.38 -8.90
C PRO A 118 -4.16 5.11 -7.48
N VAL A 119 -3.53 5.77 -6.50
CA VAL A 119 -3.87 5.60 -5.08
C VAL A 119 -5.34 5.87 -4.77
N LYS A 120 -6.00 6.78 -5.52
CA LYS A 120 -7.44 7.07 -5.36
C LYS A 120 -8.30 5.84 -5.60
N THR A 121 -7.97 5.06 -6.63
CA THR A 121 -8.70 3.81 -6.95
C THR A 121 -8.53 2.79 -5.83
N LEU A 122 -7.30 2.59 -5.36
CA LEU A 122 -7.02 1.64 -4.29
C LEU A 122 -7.69 2.04 -2.97
N ASN A 123 -7.64 3.32 -2.62
CA ASN A 123 -8.35 3.82 -1.44
C ASN A 123 -9.87 3.66 -1.56
N PHE A 124 -10.43 3.77 -2.77
CA PHE A 124 -11.84 3.50 -2.99
C PHE A 124 -12.16 2.02 -2.79
N LEU A 125 -11.35 1.11 -3.36
CA LEU A 125 -11.52 -0.34 -3.18
C LEU A 125 -11.43 -0.73 -1.71
N GLN A 126 -10.53 -0.13 -0.92
CA GLN A 126 -10.48 -0.34 0.53
C GLN A 126 -11.77 0.09 1.24
N LYS A 127 -12.37 1.21 0.84
CA LYS A 127 -13.60 1.72 1.45
C LYS A 127 -14.83 0.83 1.21
N ILE A 128 -14.88 0.18 0.05
CA ILE A 128 -15.98 -0.73 -0.31
C ILE A 128 -15.70 -2.18 0.10
N HIS A 129 -14.55 -2.44 0.70
CA HIS A 129 -14.17 -3.79 1.09
C HIS A 129 -15.16 -4.37 2.11
N ASP A 130 -15.70 -5.55 1.75
CA ASP A 130 -16.59 -6.36 2.59
C ASP A 130 -15.92 -7.70 2.87
N PRO A 131 -15.60 -8.02 4.13
CA PRO A 131 -14.97 -9.31 4.49
C PRO A 131 -15.79 -10.54 4.10
N ALA A 132 -17.10 -10.40 3.86
CA ALA A 132 -17.95 -11.48 3.39
C ALA A 132 -17.70 -11.86 1.94
N VAL A 133 -17.19 -10.93 1.12
CA VAL A 133 -16.89 -11.14 -0.30
C VAL A 133 -15.44 -11.61 -0.43
N LYS A 134 -15.25 -12.86 -0.83
CA LYS A 134 -13.92 -13.48 -0.87
C LYS A 134 -13.16 -13.25 -2.16
N GLU A 135 -13.85 -12.99 -3.26
CA GLU A 135 -13.26 -12.91 -4.58
C GLU A 135 -13.57 -11.58 -5.26
N MET A 136 -12.62 -11.10 -5.99
CA MET A 136 -12.70 -9.93 -6.86
C MET A 136 -12.28 -10.35 -8.27
N LYS A 137 -13.02 -9.90 -9.27
CA LYS A 137 -12.71 -10.09 -10.69
C LYS A 137 -11.93 -8.89 -11.19
N VAL A 138 -10.81 -9.12 -11.86
CA VAL A 138 -9.96 -8.06 -12.38
C VAL A 138 -9.72 -8.27 -13.87
N ILE A 139 -9.96 -7.23 -14.66
CA ILE A 139 -9.64 -7.21 -16.08
C ILE A 139 -8.54 -6.18 -16.31
N PHE A 140 -7.47 -6.61 -16.94
CA PHE A 140 -6.35 -5.77 -17.32
C PHE A 140 -6.49 -5.36 -18.77
N GLU A 141 -6.69 -4.09 -19.04
CA GLU A 141 -6.66 -3.51 -20.36
C GLU A 141 -5.35 -2.74 -20.60
N ARG A 142 -5.18 -2.23 -21.82
CA ARG A 142 -3.98 -1.46 -22.15
C ARG A 142 -3.80 -0.25 -21.25
N ASN A 143 -4.85 0.56 -21.13
CA ASN A 143 -4.80 1.85 -20.40
C ASN A 143 -5.69 1.87 -19.16
N ASN A 144 -6.47 0.82 -18.93
CA ASN A 144 -7.43 0.74 -17.84
C ASN A 144 -7.23 -0.55 -17.05
N ILE A 145 -7.73 -0.52 -15.83
CA ILE A 145 -7.97 -1.69 -15.01
C ILE A 145 -9.40 -1.65 -14.52
N ILE A 146 -10.07 -2.78 -14.55
CA ILE A 146 -11.49 -2.91 -14.21
C ILE A 146 -11.62 -3.92 -13.08
N PHE A 147 -12.27 -3.52 -12.01
CA PHE A 147 -12.55 -4.37 -10.85
C PHE A 147 -14.05 -4.63 -10.76
N GLY A 148 -14.43 -5.90 -10.77
CA GLY A 148 -15.76 -6.37 -10.41
C GLY A 148 -15.73 -6.91 -8.99
N TYR A 149 -16.32 -6.20 -8.03
CA TYR A 149 -16.28 -6.54 -6.63
C TYR A 149 -17.66 -6.35 -5.99
N ALA A 150 -18.26 -7.41 -5.46
CA ALA A 150 -19.65 -7.40 -5.00
C ALA A 150 -20.58 -6.80 -6.08
N ASP A 151 -21.34 -5.77 -5.74
CA ASP A 151 -22.24 -5.04 -6.63
C ASP A 151 -21.56 -3.83 -7.31
N TYR A 152 -20.24 -3.69 -7.16
CA TYR A 152 -19.48 -2.57 -7.72
C TYR A 152 -18.75 -2.96 -9.00
N LEU A 153 -18.79 -2.07 -9.97
CA LEU A 153 -17.92 -2.03 -11.13
C LEU A 153 -17.03 -0.80 -11.02
N VAL A 154 -15.74 -1.00 -10.84
CA VAL A 154 -14.77 0.10 -10.69
C VAL A 154 -13.85 0.10 -11.91
N VAL A 155 -13.91 1.16 -12.70
CA VAL A 155 -13.03 1.37 -13.86
C VAL A 155 -12.03 2.46 -13.52
N SER A 156 -10.75 2.20 -13.69
CA SER A 156 -9.69 3.16 -13.43
C SER A 156 -8.72 3.22 -14.60
N ASN A 157 -8.31 4.41 -14.98
CA ASN A 157 -7.12 4.56 -15.80
C ASN A 157 -5.90 4.13 -14.99
N ILE A 158 -4.94 3.51 -15.64
CA ILE A 158 -3.62 3.24 -15.07
C ILE A 158 -2.68 4.42 -15.34
N ILE A 159 -1.57 4.47 -14.61
CA ILE A 159 -0.47 5.40 -14.88
C ILE A 159 0.47 4.68 -15.86
N ASP A 160 0.49 5.13 -17.12
CA ASP A 160 1.26 4.51 -18.20
C ASP A 160 2.70 5.04 -18.22
N HIS A 161 3.52 4.55 -17.29
CA HIS A 161 4.94 4.85 -17.16
C HIS A 161 5.70 3.65 -16.55
N ASN A 162 7.01 3.64 -16.72
CA ASN A 162 7.86 2.65 -16.03
C ASN A 162 7.98 3.03 -14.56
N TYR A 163 7.74 2.07 -13.67
CA TYR A 163 7.96 2.27 -12.24
C TYR A 163 9.48 2.29 -11.94
N PRO A 164 9.94 3.09 -10.96
CA PRO A 164 11.36 3.09 -10.59
C PRO A 164 11.83 1.71 -10.11
N GLU A 165 13.10 1.39 -10.36
CA GLU A 165 13.75 0.18 -9.85
C GLU A 165 13.99 0.32 -8.34
N TYR A 166 12.94 0.08 -7.55
CA TYR A 166 12.95 0.22 -6.09
C TYR A 166 13.56 -1.01 -5.40
N GLU A 167 13.64 -2.13 -6.09
CA GLU A 167 14.16 -3.40 -5.58
C GLU A 167 15.61 -3.24 -5.06
N LYS A 168 16.37 -2.34 -5.68
CA LYS A 168 17.72 -2.00 -5.25
C LYS A 168 17.83 -1.32 -3.88
N ALA A 169 16.68 -0.84 -3.35
CA ALA A 169 16.63 -0.27 -2.00
C ALA A 169 16.63 -1.34 -0.90
N PHE A 170 16.27 -2.57 -1.24
CA PHE A 170 16.30 -3.70 -0.31
C PHE A 170 17.68 -4.33 -0.34
N LEU A 171 18.41 -4.22 0.77
CA LEU A 171 19.72 -4.82 0.92
C LEU A 171 19.56 -6.32 1.19
N ALA A 172 20.40 -7.14 0.54
CA ALA A 172 20.40 -8.59 0.74
C ALA A 172 20.77 -8.98 2.18
N GLU A 173 21.64 -8.18 2.83
CA GLU A 173 22.10 -8.42 4.20
C GLU A 173 22.04 -7.12 4.99
N LEU A 174 21.45 -7.21 6.17
CA LEU A 174 21.39 -6.12 7.15
C LEU A 174 22.19 -6.56 8.39
N PRO A 175 23.38 -5.95 8.62
CA PRO A 175 24.27 -6.39 9.70
C PRO A 175 23.73 -6.02 11.10
N ASN A 176 22.82 -5.04 11.18
CA ASN A 176 22.31 -4.55 12.43
C ASN A 176 20.80 -4.85 12.55
N HIS A 177 20.41 -5.49 13.63
CA HIS A 177 19.03 -5.83 13.95
C HIS A 177 18.64 -5.27 15.31
N LEU A 178 17.45 -4.65 15.37
CA LEU A 178 16.84 -4.17 16.60
C LEU A 178 15.46 -4.80 16.75
N ILE A 179 15.26 -5.52 17.83
CA ILE A 179 13.98 -6.16 18.18
C ILE A 179 13.45 -5.51 19.44
N LEU A 180 12.23 -5.02 19.40
CA LEU A 180 11.56 -4.41 20.52
C LEU A 180 10.04 -4.49 20.39
N ASP A 181 9.34 -4.20 21.48
CA ASP A 181 7.88 -4.14 21.49
C ASP A 181 7.37 -2.97 20.64
N LYS A 182 6.44 -3.29 19.74
CA LYS A 182 5.87 -2.33 18.79
C LYS A 182 5.13 -1.17 19.48
N GLU A 183 4.34 -1.48 20.51
CA GLU A 183 3.54 -0.46 21.22
C GLU A 183 4.44 0.51 21.99
N THR A 184 5.48 -0.03 22.63
CA THR A 184 6.50 0.77 23.30
C THR A 184 7.16 1.75 22.34
N LEU A 185 7.63 1.26 21.18
CA LEU A 185 8.23 2.11 20.16
C LEU A 185 7.26 3.18 19.64
N MET A 186 6.01 2.78 19.33
CA MET A 186 5.01 3.73 18.84
C MET A 186 4.70 4.84 19.84
N GLN A 187 4.58 4.50 21.12
CA GLN A 187 4.31 5.48 22.16
C GLN A 187 5.48 6.45 22.33
N SER A 188 6.71 5.94 22.33
CA SER A 188 7.92 6.75 22.42
C SER A 188 8.07 7.71 21.23
N ILE A 189 7.89 7.20 20.01
CA ILE A 189 7.91 8.05 18.81
C ILE A 189 6.83 9.15 18.88
N ARG A 190 5.60 8.82 19.30
CA ARG A 190 4.52 9.80 19.43
C ARG A 190 4.85 10.92 20.42
N LYS A 191 5.44 10.60 21.57
CA LYS A 191 5.87 11.60 22.57
C LYS A 191 6.97 12.51 22.03
N ILE A 192 8.02 11.90 21.45
CA ILE A 192 9.16 12.64 20.92
C ILE A 192 8.76 13.50 19.72
N ALA A 193 7.89 13.01 18.87
CA ALA A 193 7.41 13.72 17.67
C ALA A 193 6.63 15.01 18.00
N LEU A 194 6.12 15.19 19.22
CA LEU A 194 5.45 16.44 19.62
C LEU A 194 6.36 17.68 19.54
N LEU A 195 7.68 17.49 19.66
CA LEU A 195 8.68 18.56 19.51
C LEU A 195 9.46 18.47 18.21
N ALA A 196 9.14 17.52 17.33
CA ALA A 196 9.82 17.38 16.05
C ALA A 196 9.57 18.62 15.17
N PRO A 197 10.56 19.07 14.38
CA PRO A 197 10.36 20.17 13.43
C PRO A 197 9.25 19.84 12.44
N GLU A 198 8.31 20.75 12.20
CA GLU A 198 7.14 20.55 11.33
C GLU A 198 7.53 20.24 9.88
N ASP A 199 8.63 20.82 9.40
CA ASP A 199 9.12 20.69 8.04
C ASP A 199 9.75 19.31 7.75
N SER A 200 10.39 18.69 8.73
CA SER A 200 11.15 17.44 8.56
C SER A 200 10.57 16.25 9.31
N GLY A 201 9.85 16.49 10.41
CA GLY A 201 9.36 15.42 11.31
C GLY A 201 10.47 14.51 11.84
N ARG A 202 11.72 15.04 11.91
CA ARG A 202 12.91 14.23 12.19
C ARG A 202 12.95 13.72 13.62
N VAL A 203 13.09 12.41 13.75
CA VAL A 203 13.38 11.71 15.00
C VAL A 203 14.68 10.91 14.81
N LYS A 204 15.62 11.06 15.75
CA LYS A 204 16.90 10.33 15.76
C LYS A 204 16.77 9.09 16.64
N PHE A 205 17.31 7.99 16.17
CA PHE A 205 17.53 6.76 16.93
C PHE A 205 19.03 6.62 17.14
N ASP A 206 19.45 6.46 18.37
CA ASP A 206 20.82 6.21 18.79
C ASP A 206 20.83 4.90 19.56
N VAL A 207 21.39 3.85 18.97
CA VAL A 207 21.22 2.46 19.44
C VAL A 207 22.55 1.75 19.47
N ASP A 208 22.86 1.16 20.62
CA ASP A 208 23.90 0.14 20.78
C ASP A 208 23.44 -0.97 21.73
N LYS A 209 24.34 -1.82 22.21
CA LYS A 209 23.99 -2.96 23.08
C LYS A 209 23.44 -2.56 24.44
N ASP A 210 23.87 -1.40 24.96
CA ASP A 210 23.59 -0.95 26.33
C ASP A 210 22.78 0.35 26.35
N HIS A 211 22.54 0.93 25.18
CA HIS A 211 21.92 2.24 25.08
C HIS A 211 20.98 2.32 23.89
N PHE A 212 19.73 2.73 24.12
CA PHE A 212 18.79 3.12 23.09
C PHE A 212 18.10 4.43 23.46
N GLU A 213 18.47 5.49 22.76
CA GLU A 213 17.86 6.81 22.86
C GLU A 213 17.04 7.13 21.61
N ILE A 214 15.81 7.62 21.81
CA ILE A 214 15.01 8.26 20.77
C ILE A 214 14.98 9.75 21.09
N SER A 215 15.39 10.59 20.14
CA SER A 215 15.48 12.03 20.36
C SER A 215 15.07 12.86 19.18
N THR A 216 14.70 14.11 19.44
CA THR A 216 14.50 15.15 18.42
C THR A 216 15.01 16.49 18.93
N VAL A 217 15.42 17.32 17.99
CA VAL A 217 15.86 18.69 18.26
C VAL A 217 15.17 19.63 17.30
N ASN A 218 14.46 20.60 17.87
CA ASN A 218 13.83 21.69 17.14
C ASN A 218 14.39 23.00 17.67
N LYS A 219 14.95 23.83 16.81
CA LYS A 219 15.61 25.09 17.18
C LYS A 219 14.66 26.10 17.81
N GLU A 220 13.36 26.00 17.56
CA GLU A 220 12.34 26.93 18.00
C GLU A 220 11.63 26.46 19.28
N THR A 221 11.42 25.15 19.41
CA THR A 221 10.60 24.57 20.49
C THR A 221 11.41 23.81 21.55
N GLY A 222 12.66 23.45 21.25
CA GLY A 222 13.54 22.74 22.17
C GLY A 222 13.88 21.30 21.75
N GLU A 223 14.26 20.48 22.73
CA GLU A 223 14.64 19.09 22.51
C GLU A 223 13.82 18.13 23.37
N ALA A 224 13.63 16.91 22.88
CA ALA A 224 13.04 15.81 23.63
C ALA A 224 13.90 14.57 23.47
N LYS A 225 14.00 13.80 24.56
CA LYS A 225 14.73 12.52 24.60
C LYS A 225 13.96 11.51 25.42
N GLU A 226 14.00 10.27 25.01
CA GLU A 226 13.46 9.13 25.74
C GLU A 226 14.39 7.94 25.59
N PHE A 227 14.65 7.23 26.70
CA PHE A 227 15.45 6.01 26.72
C PHE A 227 14.51 4.81 26.76
N ILE A 228 14.87 3.78 26.00
CA ILE A 228 14.12 2.51 25.95
C ILE A 228 14.96 1.42 26.60
N ASP A 229 14.44 0.83 27.67
CA ASP A 229 15.17 -0.14 28.48
C ASP A 229 15.05 -1.58 27.96
N LYS A 230 13.98 -1.88 27.20
CA LYS A 230 13.67 -3.25 26.75
C LYS A 230 13.78 -3.36 25.23
N TYR A 231 14.91 -3.84 24.77
CA TYR A 231 15.18 -4.13 23.36
C TYR A 231 16.27 -5.19 23.24
N GLU A 232 16.36 -5.81 22.10
CA GLU A 232 17.46 -6.68 21.72
C GLU A 232 18.17 -6.09 20.51
N TYR A 233 19.45 -5.81 20.63
CA TYR A 233 20.27 -5.30 19.56
C TYR A 233 21.35 -6.29 19.19
N ASN A 234 21.38 -6.67 17.91
CA ASN A 234 22.43 -7.51 17.33
C ASN A 234 23.08 -6.73 16.18
N GLY A 235 24.13 -6.01 16.49
CA GLY A 235 24.87 -5.19 15.55
C GLY A 235 26.33 -5.04 15.95
N VAL A 236 27.14 -4.52 15.01
CA VAL A 236 28.57 -4.28 15.18
C VAL A 236 28.83 -2.87 15.67
#